data_958aa9be42a86372f1dbd651376a61c1
#
_entry.id   958aa9be42a86372f1dbd651376a61c1
#
_cell.length_a   1.000
_cell.length_b   1.000
_cell.length_c   1.000
_cell.angle_alpha   90.00
_cell.angle_beta   90.00
_cell.angle_gamma   90.00
#
_symmetry.space_group_name_H-M   'P 1'
#
loop_
_entity.id
_entity.type
_entity.pdbx_description
1 polymer ?
#
loop_
_entity_poly.entity_id
_entity_poly.type
_entity_poly.pdbx_seq_one_letter_code
_entity_poly.pdbx_strand_id
1 'polypeptide(L)'
;MLRKLSLALAVSCASNGMAWAAEAPLSTKTDLVSVYQEAVDNNADLAAARAQYGAQKEVVPQARAGLLPNLSAGADLNNTRTELDQPAMTANRSSTVYQATLSQPIFRADRWFQLQAAKSVNEQASLQLSATEQNLILQSAEAYFNVLRSQDNLASTKAEEAAFKRQLDQSNERFDVGLSDKTDVLQSQASYDTARANRIIAQRQVEDAFEALITLTNRQYNSIQGVVHTLPILPPAPNDAKAWVDTAARQNLNLLASNYAVDAAEDTVRQRKAGHAPTLDAIAQYRKGDNDGLGFTNPSPTGQRYGGDAEQRTIGLQLSIPIYSGGLTSSQVRESYSQLTQTEQQREGLRRQVVENTRNLHRAVNTDVEQVQARRQSIISNQSAVDATEIGYQVGTRNIVDVLDAQRQLYTSVRDYNNARYDYILDNLRLKQAAGTLSPEDLQALSRYLKPDYNPDKDFLPPDLAQAAAQQLRSRPGQ
;
A
#
# COMPACT_ATOMS: atom_id res chain seq x y z
N MET A 1 -35.49 -54.69 10.58
CA MET A 1 -35.08 -54.71 9.16
C MET A 1 -34.27 -53.44 8.91
N LEU A 2 -32.96 -53.57 8.92
CA LEU A 2 -32.00 -52.47 8.65
C LEU A 2 -31.93 -52.24 7.15
N ARG A 3 -32.22 -51.03 6.68
CA ARG A 3 -31.87 -50.55 5.34
C ARG A 3 -30.71 -49.60 5.47
N LYS A 4 -29.56 -50.02 4.95
CA LYS A 4 -28.30 -49.28 4.81
C LYS A 4 -28.53 -48.11 3.87
N LEU A 5 -28.27 -46.87 4.32
CA LEU A 5 -28.02 -45.72 3.47
C LEU A 5 -26.54 -45.52 3.35
N SER A 6 -25.97 -46.01 2.24
CA SER A 6 -24.59 -45.74 1.83
C SER A 6 -24.51 -44.38 1.18
N LEU A 7 -23.96 -43.38 1.85
CA LEU A 7 -23.61 -42.08 1.27
C LEU A 7 -22.30 -42.23 0.51
N ALA A 8 -22.37 -42.34 -0.83
CA ALA A 8 -21.21 -42.32 -1.70
C ALA A 8 -20.68 -40.87 -1.80
N LEU A 9 -19.57 -40.59 -1.15
CA LEU A 9 -18.80 -39.37 -1.32
C LEU A 9 -18.03 -39.46 -2.64
N ALA A 10 -18.53 -38.87 -3.72
CA ALA A 10 -17.81 -38.72 -4.97
C ALA A 10 -16.78 -37.60 -4.81
N VAL A 11 -15.52 -37.97 -4.54
CA VAL A 11 -14.37 -37.08 -4.65
C VAL A 11 -14.07 -36.90 -6.14
N SER A 12 -14.55 -35.80 -6.73
CA SER A 12 -14.09 -35.37 -8.04
C SER A 12 -12.73 -34.70 -7.90
N CYS A 13 -11.66 -35.45 -8.21
CA CYS A 13 -10.35 -34.86 -8.47
C CYS A 13 -10.46 -33.99 -9.72
N ALA A 14 -10.66 -32.68 -9.53
CA ALA A 14 -10.39 -31.70 -10.56
C ALA A 14 -8.86 -31.64 -10.74
N SER A 15 -8.34 -32.29 -11.78
CA SER A 15 -7.00 -32.08 -12.29
C SER A 15 -6.90 -30.63 -12.76
N ASN A 16 -6.39 -29.75 -11.91
CA ASN A 16 -5.87 -28.46 -12.34
C ASN A 16 -4.68 -28.72 -13.26
N GLY A 17 -4.95 -28.75 -14.57
CA GLY A 17 -3.91 -28.58 -15.56
C GLY A 17 -3.23 -27.26 -15.26
N MET A 18 -1.94 -27.27 -14.89
CA MET A 18 -1.06 -26.12 -14.99
C MET A 18 -1.07 -25.71 -16.47
N ALA A 19 -1.91 -24.73 -16.80
CA ALA A 19 -1.72 -23.96 -18.00
C ALA A 19 -0.38 -23.24 -17.79
N TRP A 20 0.65 -23.69 -18.48
CA TRP A 20 1.83 -22.87 -18.71
C TRP A 20 1.32 -21.60 -19.35
N ALA A 21 1.41 -20.49 -18.63
CA ALA A 21 1.16 -19.18 -19.20
C ALA A 21 2.12 -19.05 -20.37
N ALA A 22 1.56 -19.02 -21.57
CA ALA A 22 2.32 -18.69 -22.75
C ALA A 22 2.98 -17.33 -22.48
N GLU A 23 4.31 -17.26 -22.56
CA GLU A 23 5.04 -16.00 -22.51
C GLU A 23 4.37 -15.04 -23.50
N ALA A 24 3.76 -13.99 -22.95
CA ALA A 24 3.20 -12.93 -23.77
C ALA A 24 4.34 -12.34 -24.62
N PRO A 25 4.11 -12.03 -25.91
CA PRO A 25 5.14 -11.50 -26.76
C PRO A 25 5.76 -10.26 -26.12
N LEU A 26 7.09 -10.24 -26.06
CA LEU A 26 7.93 -9.17 -25.53
C LEU A 26 7.46 -7.83 -26.09
N SER A 27 6.89 -6.99 -25.22
CA SER A 27 6.14 -5.81 -25.64
C SER A 27 7.07 -4.70 -26.18
N THR A 28 6.60 -4.03 -27.21
CA THR A 28 6.95 -2.64 -27.52
C THR A 28 7.01 -1.83 -26.23
N LYS A 29 8.02 -0.92 -26.10
CA LYS A 29 8.27 -0.10 -24.91
C LYS A 29 7.01 0.33 -24.18
N THR A 30 6.90 -0.09 -22.93
CA THR A 30 5.70 0.08 -22.11
C THR A 30 5.65 1.51 -21.56
N ASP A 31 4.47 2.11 -21.57
CA ASP A 31 4.23 3.43 -20.98
C ASP A 31 3.83 3.34 -19.51
N LEU A 32 3.83 4.48 -18.81
CA LEU A 32 3.54 4.58 -17.39
C LEU A 32 2.09 4.14 -17.03
N VAL A 33 1.12 4.45 -17.91
CA VAL A 33 -0.28 4.08 -17.66
C VAL A 33 -0.48 2.58 -17.77
N SER A 34 0.16 1.94 -18.75
CA SER A 34 0.11 0.48 -18.88
C SER A 34 0.74 -0.22 -17.68
N VAL A 35 1.87 0.28 -17.18
CA VAL A 35 2.51 -0.24 -15.94
C VAL A 35 1.58 -0.13 -14.75
N TYR A 36 0.91 1.01 -14.58
CA TYR A 36 -0.07 1.20 -13.51
C TYR A 36 -1.26 0.23 -13.64
N GLN A 37 -1.81 0.05 -14.84
CA GLN A 37 -2.91 -0.90 -15.06
C GLN A 37 -2.49 -2.34 -14.72
N GLU A 38 -1.30 -2.76 -15.16
CA GLU A 38 -0.75 -4.07 -14.82
C GLU A 38 -0.51 -4.23 -13.31
N ALA A 39 -0.10 -3.15 -12.62
CA ALA A 39 0.01 -3.14 -11.17
C ALA A 39 -1.36 -3.29 -10.50
N VAL A 40 -2.41 -2.60 -10.96
CA VAL A 40 -3.78 -2.73 -10.43
C VAL A 40 -4.32 -4.15 -10.56
N ASP A 41 -3.97 -4.85 -11.64
CA ASP A 41 -4.46 -6.19 -11.92
C ASP A 41 -3.68 -7.28 -11.15
N ASN A 42 -2.38 -7.08 -10.91
CA ASN A 42 -1.50 -8.14 -10.42
C ASN A 42 -0.86 -7.86 -9.05
N ASN A 43 -0.99 -6.65 -8.50
CA ASN A 43 -0.34 -6.32 -7.24
C ASN A 43 -0.96 -7.08 -6.06
N ALA A 44 -0.12 -7.84 -5.34
CA ALA A 44 -0.54 -8.67 -4.23
C ALA A 44 -1.03 -7.86 -3.01
N ASP A 45 -0.40 -6.70 -2.73
CA ASP A 45 -0.77 -5.84 -1.61
C ASP A 45 -2.15 -5.21 -1.84
N LEU A 46 -2.46 -4.79 -3.07
CA LEU A 46 -3.79 -4.30 -3.42
C LEU A 46 -4.84 -5.41 -3.33
N ALA A 47 -4.52 -6.61 -3.82
CA ALA A 47 -5.41 -7.77 -3.71
C ALA A 47 -5.69 -8.12 -2.24
N ALA A 48 -4.67 -8.08 -1.38
CA ALA A 48 -4.81 -8.29 0.05
C ALA A 48 -5.67 -7.19 0.71
N ALA A 49 -5.46 -5.92 0.35
CA ALA A 49 -6.27 -4.80 0.86
C ALA A 49 -7.75 -4.91 0.44
N ARG A 50 -8.03 -5.33 -0.79
CA ARG A 50 -9.40 -5.60 -1.27
C ARG A 50 -10.06 -6.75 -0.50
N ALA A 51 -9.31 -7.83 -0.24
CA ALA A 51 -9.80 -8.95 0.57
C ALA A 51 -10.03 -8.54 2.03
N GLN A 52 -9.15 -7.74 2.61
CA GLN A 52 -9.32 -7.18 3.95
C GLN A 52 -10.56 -6.28 4.04
N TYR A 53 -10.79 -5.40 3.07
CA TYR A 53 -12.01 -4.60 3.00
C TYR A 53 -13.24 -5.49 2.87
N GLY A 54 -13.20 -6.53 2.04
CA GLY A 54 -14.28 -7.53 1.93
C GLY A 54 -14.63 -8.17 3.27
N ALA A 55 -13.62 -8.52 4.08
CA ALA A 55 -13.83 -9.05 5.43
C ALA A 55 -14.39 -7.99 6.40
N GLN A 56 -13.89 -6.74 6.36
CA GLN A 56 -14.38 -5.64 7.19
C GLN A 56 -15.82 -5.23 6.84
N LYS A 57 -16.22 -5.33 5.59
CA LYS A 57 -17.60 -5.06 5.14
C LYS A 57 -18.63 -5.96 5.83
N GLU A 58 -18.24 -7.19 6.18
CA GLU A 58 -19.12 -8.14 6.87
C GLU A 58 -19.38 -7.76 8.34
N VAL A 59 -18.64 -6.83 8.92
CA VAL A 59 -18.89 -6.35 10.30
C VAL A 59 -20.27 -5.71 10.41
N VAL A 60 -20.77 -5.04 9.35
CA VAL A 60 -22.11 -4.41 9.34
C VAL A 60 -23.23 -5.44 9.34
N PRO A 61 -23.28 -6.46 8.45
CA PRO A 61 -24.24 -7.55 8.54
C PRO A 61 -24.19 -8.30 9.89
N GLN A 62 -22.98 -8.55 10.42
CA GLN A 62 -22.81 -9.20 11.72
C GLN A 62 -23.42 -8.39 12.86
N ALA A 63 -23.15 -7.08 12.90
CA ALA A 63 -23.76 -6.19 13.91
C ALA A 63 -25.29 -6.08 13.73
N ARG A 64 -25.76 -6.05 12.47
CA ARG A 64 -27.20 -6.05 12.16
C ARG A 64 -27.88 -7.33 12.60
N ALA A 65 -27.22 -8.49 12.48
CA ALA A 65 -27.74 -9.78 12.94
C ALA A 65 -28.09 -9.78 14.42
N GLY A 66 -27.38 -8.96 15.23
CA GLY A 66 -27.71 -8.76 16.66
C GLY A 66 -29.07 -8.09 16.93
N LEU A 67 -29.72 -7.52 15.90
CA LEU A 67 -31.06 -6.90 15.97
C LEU A 67 -32.13 -7.73 15.25
N LEU A 68 -31.76 -8.79 14.57
CA LEU A 68 -32.66 -9.67 13.82
C LEU A 68 -33.08 -10.89 14.65
N PRO A 69 -34.16 -11.61 14.24
CA PRO A 69 -34.54 -12.84 14.89
C PRO A 69 -33.43 -13.89 14.81
N ASN A 70 -33.18 -14.54 15.94
CA ASN A 70 -32.28 -15.68 16.03
C ASN A 70 -33.06 -16.94 16.33
N LEU A 71 -32.94 -17.93 15.45
CA LEU A 71 -33.56 -19.28 15.62
C LEU A 71 -32.43 -20.28 15.90
N SER A 72 -32.55 -20.94 17.06
CA SER A 72 -31.65 -22.04 17.44
C SER A 72 -32.42 -23.32 17.70
N ALA A 73 -31.82 -24.45 17.40
CA ALA A 73 -32.35 -25.77 17.71
C ALA A 73 -31.29 -26.58 18.43
N GLY A 74 -31.71 -27.39 19.39
CA GLY A 74 -30.83 -28.25 20.17
C GLY A 74 -31.51 -29.56 20.51
N ALA A 75 -30.73 -30.59 20.81
CA ALA A 75 -31.16 -31.86 21.34
C ALA A 75 -30.25 -32.22 22.51
N ASP A 76 -30.86 -32.46 23.66
CA ASP A 76 -30.16 -32.86 24.89
C ASP A 76 -30.48 -34.33 25.19
N LEU A 77 -29.46 -35.17 25.30
CA LEU A 77 -29.55 -36.57 25.70
C LEU A 77 -28.81 -36.72 27.03
N ASN A 78 -29.57 -36.97 28.08
CA ASN A 78 -28.99 -37.09 29.41
C ASN A 78 -29.26 -38.49 29.98
N ASN A 79 -28.26 -39.11 30.62
CA ASN A 79 -28.41 -40.28 31.44
C ASN A 79 -27.98 -39.91 32.84
N THR A 80 -28.98 -39.84 33.74
CA THR A 80 -28.81 -39.43 35.13
C THR A 80 -28.99 -40.63 36.06
N ARG A 81 -27.94 -40.94 36.83
CA ARG A 81 -28.00 -41.89 37.94
C ARG A 81 -28.16 -41.11 39.23
N THR A 82 -29.24 -41.36 39.92
CA THR A 82 -29.52 -40.76 41.23
C THR A 82 -29.46 -41.87 42.30
N GLU A 83 -28.65 -41.70 43.29
CA GLU A 83 -28.54 -42.56 44.45
C GLU A 83 -29.06 -41.80 45.68
N LEU A 84 -30.03 -42.39 46.38
CA LEU A 84 -30.58 -41.86 47.62
C LEU A 84 -30.17 -42.79 48.77
N ASP A 85 -29.65 -42.24 49.84
CA ASP A 85 -29.22 -43.01 51.01
C ASP A 85 -30.38 -43.41 51.92
N GLN A 86 -31.48 -42.60 51.99
CA GLN A 86 -32.65 -42.89 52.83
C GLN A 86 -33.97 -42.49 52.10
N PRO A 87 -34.81 -43.47 51.70
CA PRO A 87 -34.49 -44.91 51.67
C PRO A 87 -33.47 -45.19 50.57
N ALA A 88 -32.60 -46.18 50.78
CA ALA A 88 -31.59 -46.60 49.83
C ALA A 88 -32.24 -46.97 48.49
N MET A 89 -32.06 -46.14 47.47
CA MET A 89 -32.66 -46.33 46.16
C MET A 89 -31.73 -45.80 45.09
N THR A 90 -31.50 -46.55 44.04
CA THR A 90 -30.78 -46.14 42.86
C THR A 90 -31.74 -46.03 41.68
N ALA A 91 -31.81 -44.90 41.01
CA ALA A 91 -32.61 -44.70 39.81
C ALA A 91 -31.70 -44.25 38.64
N ASN A 92 -31.73 -44.99 37.55
CA ASN A 92 -31.11 -44.60 36.27
C ASN A 92 -32.19 -44.06 35.36
N ARG A 93 -32.01 -42.86 34.82
CA ARG A 93 -33.00 -42.23 33.90
C ARG A 93 -32.26 -41.72 32.68
N SER A 94 -32.75 -42.11 31.52
CA SER A 94 -32.38 -41.56 30.22
C SER A 94 -33.44 -40.58 29.78
N SER A 95 -33.07 -39.34 29.47
CA SER A 95 -33.97 -38.32 28.96
C SER A 95 -33.48 -37.76 27.62
N THR A 96 -34.42 -37.56 26.74
CA THR A 96 -34.19 -36.93 25.43
C THR A 96 -35.09 -35.72 25.30
N VAL A 97 -34.50 -34.52 25.09
CA VAL A 97 -35.23 -33.27 24.90
C VAL A 97 -34.80 -32.62 23.62
N TYR A 98 -35.75 -32.34 22.76
CA TYR A 98 -35.60 -31.51 21.58
C TYR A 98 -36.13 -30.11 21.87
N GLN A 99 -35.37 -29.06 21.52
CA GLN A 99 -35.79 -27.69 21.70
C GLN A 99 -35.53 -26.84 20.47
N ALA A 100 -36.42 -25.91 20.21
CA ALA A 100 -36.25 -24.83 19.22
C ALA A 100 -36.61 -23.52 19.90
N THR A 101 -35.67 -22.53 19.80
CA THR A 101 -35.87 -21.23 20.44
C THR A 101 -35.73 -20.14 19.39
N LEU A 102 -36.73 -19.31 19.23
CA LEU A 102 -36.75 -18.08 18.45
C LEU A 102 -36.63 -16.90 19.44
N SER A 103 -35.58 -16.09 19.31
CA SER A 103 -35.40 -14.87 20.08
C SER A 103 -35.34 -13.67 19.14
N GLN A 104 -36.19 -12.67 19.37
CA GLN A 104 -36.23 -11.42 18.63
C GLN A 104 -35.98 -10.25 19.58
N PRO A 105 -34.85 -9.53 19.43
CA PRO A 105 -34.62 -8.27 20.13
C PRO A 105 -35.70 -7.24 19.73
N ILE A 106 -36.41 -6.68 20.74
CA ILE A 106 -37.39 -5.60 20.55
C ILE A 106 -36.76 -4.25 20.91
N PHE A 107 -36.02 -4.22 22.01
CA PHE A 107 -35.27 -3.05 22.45
C PHE A 107 -33.91 -3.46 22.98
N ARG A 108 -32.88 -3.13 22.22
CA ARG A 108 -31.48 -3.42 22.49
C ARG A 108 -30.64 -2.22 22.10
N ALA A 109 -30.55 -1.22 22.96
CA ALA A 109 -29.79 0.00 22.71
C ALA A 109 -28.28 -0.28 22.50
N ASP A 110 -27.70 -1.26 23.22
CA ASP A 110 -26.34 -1.73 23.06
C ASP A 110 -26.09 -2.25 21.63
N ARG A 111 -27.00 -3.05 21.09
CA ARG A 111 -26.88 -3.58 19.73
C ARG A 111 -27.09 -2.52 18.64
N TRP A 112 -27.94 -1.54 18.92
CA TRP A 112 -28.13 -0.41 18.03
C TRP A 112 -26.85 0.41 17.85
N PHE A 113 -26.21 0.81 18.97
CA PHE A 113 -24.96 1.56 18.90
C PHE A 113 -23.81 0.70 18.36
N GLN A 114 -23.80 -0.61 18.62
CA GLN A 114 -22.86 -1.53 17.97
C GLN A 114 -22.99 -1.49 16.45
N LEU A 115 -24.22 -1.44 15.91
CA LEU A 115 -24.45 -1.31 14.46
C LEU A 115 -23.97 0.05 13.93
N GLN A 116 -24.13 1.14 14.67
CA GLN A 116 -23.59 2.45 14.25
C GLN A 116 -22.07 2.42 14.23
N ALA A 117 -21.42 1.93 15.29
CA ALA A 117 -19.97 1.77 15.31
C ALA A 117 -19.46 0.90 14.16
N ALA A 118 -20.16 -0.20 13.84
CA ALA A 118 -19.82 -1.07 12.71
C ALA A 118 -19.89 -0.37 11.37
N LYS A 119 -20.85 0.56 11.17
CA LYS A 119 -20.92 1.37 9.94
C LYS A 119 -19.73 2.31 9.84
N SER A 120 -19.36 3.00 10.92
CA SER A 120 -18.19 3.88 10.95
C SER A 120 -16.89 3.10 10.69
N VAL A 121 -16.74 1.88 11.23
CA VAL A 121 -15.62 0.98 10.93
C VAL A 121 -15.59 0.59 9.45
N ASN A 122 -16.75 0.34 8.82
CA ASN A 122 -16.81 0.03 7.39
C ASN A 122 -16.39 1.23 6.51
N GLU A 123 -16.83 2.45 6.85
CA GLU A 123 -16.40 3.66 6.13
C GLU A 123 -14.90 3.91 6.31
N GLN A 124 -14.37 3.71 7.53
CA GLN A 124 -12.93 3.76 7.77
C GLN A 124 -12.18 2.77 6.86
N ALA A 125 -12.62 1.52 6.79
CA ALA A 125 -12.00 0.48 5.96
C ALA A 125 -12.08 0.79 4.46
N SER A 126 -13.17 1.39 3.99
CA SER A 126 -13.33 1.85 2.60
C SER A 126 -12.30 2.91 2.24
N LEU A 127 -12.10 3.89 3.12
CA LEU A 127 -11.11 4.95 2.92
C LEU A 127 -9.67 4.42 3.00
N GLN A 128 -9.41 3.42 3.84
CA GLN A 128 -8.11 2.74 3.89
C GLN A 128 -7.80 2.00 2.58
N LEU A 129 -8.80 1.33 1.98
CA LEU A 129 -8.64 0.74 0.65
C LEU A 129 -8.32 1.81 -0.39
N SER A 130 -9.08 2.92 -0.41
CA SER A 130 -8.83 4.03 -1.34
C SER A 130 -7.45 4.65 -1.15
N ALA A 131 -6.94 4.74 0.10
CA ALA A 131 -5.58 5.19 0.37
C ALA A 131 -4.53 4.21 -0.18
N THR A 132 -4.79 2.89 -0.11
CA THR A 132 -3.92 1.87 -0.70
C THR A 132 -3.92 1.96 -2.23
N GLU A 133 -5.08 2.18 -2.87
CA GLU A 133 -5.18 2.39 -4.31
C GLU A 133 -4.41 3.64 -4.74
N GLN A 134 -4.55 4.74 -4.00
CA GLN A 134 -3.80 5.97 -4.26
C GLN A 134 -2.28 5.78 -4.06
N ASN A 135 -1.88 5.00 -3.05
CA ASN A 135 -0.47 4.66 -2.83
C ASN A 135 0.11 3.83 -3.99
N LEU A 136 -0.68 2.93 -4.59
CA LEU A 136 -0.25 2.15 -5.75
C LEU A 136 0.02 3.04 -6.97
N ILE A 137 -0.75 4.14 -7.18
CA ILE A 137 -0.47 5.13 -8.23
C ILE A 137 0.94 5.70 -8.05
N LEU A 138 1.26 6.15 -6.83
CA LEU A 138 2.58 6.70 -6.52
C LEU A 138 3.69 5.66 -6.67
N GLN A 139 3.51 4.45 -6.10
CA GLN A 139 4.49 3.37 -6.19
C GLN A 139 4.78 2.97 -7.64
N SER A 140 3.75 2.94 -8.50
CA SER A 140 3.91 2.66 -9.93
C SER A 140 4.75 3.74 -10.63
N ALA A 141 4.51 5.01 -10.29
CA ALA A 141 5.31 6.11 -10.81
C ALA A 141 6.76 6.04 -10.27
N GLU A 142 6.95 5.81 -8.98
CA GLU A 142 8.29 5.69 -8.36
C GLU A 142 9.10 4.55 -8.98
N ALA A 143 8.51 3.37 -9.14
CA ALA A 143 9.18 2.25 -9.76
C ALA A 143 9.56 2.54 -11.23
N TYR A 144 8.62 3.13 -11.99
CA TYR A 144 8.84 3.51 -13.38
C TYR A 144 9.97 4.54 -13.55
N PHE A 145 9.92 5.65 -12.79
CA PHE A 145 10.93 6.70 -12.87
C PHE A 145 12.27 6.27 -12.29
N ASN A 146 12.31 5.32 -11.35
CA ASN A 146 13.55 4.72 -10.88
C ASN A 146 14.26 3.89 -11.97
N VAL A 147 13.51 3.18 -12.83
CA VAL A 147 14.12 2.50 -13.99
C VAL A 147 14.74 3.53 -14.94
N LEU A 148 14.01 4.62 -15.26
CA LEU A 148 14.53 5.67 -16.14
C LEU A 148 15.76 6.36 -15.53
N ARG A 149 15.72 6.70 -14.25
CA ARG A 149 16.84 7.26 -13.51
C ARG A 149 18.09 6.37 -13.60
N SER A 150 17.91 5.07 -13.41
CA SER A 150 19.00 4.09 -13.47
C SER A 150 19.54 3.96 -14.90
N GLN A 151 18.69 3.99 -15.92
CA GLN A 151 19.09 3.97 -17.33
C GLN A 151 19.87 5.22 -17.73
N ASP A 152 19.42 6.41 -17.33
CA ASP A 152 20.13 7.67 -17.60
C ASP A 152 21.48 7.74 -16.86
N ASN A 153 21.53 7.20 -15.63
CA ASN A 153 22.79 7.07 -14.89
C ASN A 153 23.76 6.11 -15.59
N LEU A 154 23.27 4.96 -16.10
CA LEU A 154 24.09 4.03 -16.88
C LEU A 154 24.59 4.68 -18.17
N ALA A 155 23.74 5.42 -18.89
CA ALA A 155 24.12 6.12 -20.10
C ALA A 155 25.23 7.16 -19.85
N SER A 156 25.08 7.93 -18.76
CA SER A 156 26.08 8.90 -18.31
C SER A 156 27.42 8.22 -17.95
N THR A 157 27.40 7.11 -17.20
CA THR A 157 28.62 6.38 -16.83
C THR A 157 29.29 5.68 -18.01
N LYS A 158 28.53 5.20 -19.00
CA LYS A 158 29.08 4.72 -20.27
C LYS A 158 29.80 5.83 -21.04
N ALA A 159 29.19 7.02 -21.10
CA ALA A 159 29.79 8.17 -21.77
C ALA A 159 31.07 8.64 -21.04
N GLU A 160 31.07 8.61 -19.70
CA GLU A 160 32.25 8.90 -18.86
C GLU A 160 33.38 7.87 -19.10
N GLU A 161 33.09 6.56 -19.08
CA GLU A 161 34.03 5.49 -19.39
C GLU A 161 34.67 5.68 -20.78
N ALA A 162 33.83 5.99 -21.78
CA ALA A 162 34.28 6.22 -23.14
C ALA A 162 35.17 7.48 -23.27
N ALA A 163 34.89 8.53 -22.50
CA ALA A 163 35.70 9.73 -22.44
C ALA A 163 37.10 9.45 -21.80
N PHE A 164 37.10 8.76 -20.67
CA PHE A 164 38.37 8.41 -19.99
C PHE A 164 39.19 7.38 -20.79
N LYS A 165 38.52 6.47 -21.55
CA LYS A 165 39.21 5.57 -22.46
C LYS A 165 39.96 6.36 -23.55
N ARG A 166 39.29 7.31 -24.22
CA ARG A 166 39.94 8.19 -25.20
C ARG A 166 41.12 8.98 -24.60
N GLN A 167 40.94 9.49 -23.38
CA GLN A 167 41.99 10.22 -22.68
C GLN A 167 43.22 9.34 -22.34
N LEU A 168 42.95 8.08 -21.93
CA LEU A 168 44.04 7.08 -21.75
C LEU A 168 44.77 6.78 -23.02
N ASP A 169 44.04 6.53 -24.12
CA ASP A 169 44.63 6.25 -25.41
C ASP A 169 45.51 7.43 -25.92
N GLN A 170 45.01 8.66 -25.75
CA GLN A 170 45.79 9.89 -26.07
C GLN A 170 47.00 10.03 -25.18
N SER A 171 46.93 9.73 -23.88
CA SER A 171 48.08 9.78 -22.99
C SER A 171 49.14 8.74 -23.34
N ASN A 172 48.72 7.53 -23.77
CA ASN A 172 49.67 6.53 -24.26
C ASN A 172 50.39 6.98 -25.55
N GLU A 173 49.66 7.49 -26.54
CA GLU A 173 50.22 8.00 -27.79
C GLU A 173 51.23 9.14 -27.56
N ARG A 174 50.90 10.07 -26.67
CA ARG A 174 51.82 11.18 -26.27
C ARG A 174 53.03 10.68 -25.56
N PHE A 175 52.92 9.65 -24.72
CA PHE A 175 54.05 9.03 -24.02
C PHE A 175 54.99 8.31 -25.01
N ASP A 176 54.44 7.57 -25.98
CA ASP A 176 55.22 6.84 -26.99
C ASP A 176 56.06 7.76 -27.87
N VAL A 177 55.62 9.02 -28.08
CA VAL A 177 56.36 10.02 -28.85
C VAL A 177 57.18 10.98 -27.93
N GLY A 178 57.21 10.71 -26.63
CA GLY A 178 58.02 11.50 -25.66
C GLY A 178 57.43 12.86 -25.27
N LEU A 179 56.13 13.12 -25.51
CA LEU A 179 55.45 14.38 -25.21
C LEU A 179 54.69 14.36 -23.86
N SER A 180 54.70 13.26 -23.14
CA SER A 180 54.06 13.08 -21.83
C SER A 180 54.90 12.14 -20.97
N ASP A 181 54.74 12.16 -19.67
CA ASP A 181 55.42 11.26 -18.75
C ASP A 181 54.53 10.02 -18.39
N LYS A 182 55.14 9.02 -17.77
CA LYS A 182 54.44 7.80 -17.35
C LYS A 182 53.40 8.06 -16.28
N THR A 183 53.51 9.13 -15.51
CA THR A 183 52.56 9.51 -14.48
C THR A 183 51.20 9.87 -15.10
N ASP A 184 51.18 10.59 -16.21
CA ASP A 184 49.98 10.96 -16.95
C ASP A 184 49.21 9.71 -17.44
N VAL A 185 49.95 8.71 -17.96
CA VAL A 185 49.38 7.45 -18.40
C VAL A 185 48.74 6.69 -17.24
N LEU A 186 49.48 6.59 -16.11
CA LEU A 186 48.96 5.87 -14.93
C LEU A 186 47.74 6.54 -14.30
N GLN A 187 47.66 7.88 -14.29
CA GLN A 187 46.51 8.64 -13.82
C GLN A 187 45.29 8.47 -14.74
N SER A 188 45.50 8.51 -16.06
CA SER A 188 44.46 8.24 -17.05
C SER A 188 43.94 6.80 -16.94
N GLN A 189 44.85 5.83 -16.72
CA GLN A 189 44.49 4.43 -16.50
C GLN A 189 43.64 4.28 -15.22
N ALA A 190 44.04 4.88 -14.11
CA ALA A 190 43.30 4.81 -12.84
C ALA A 190 41.89 5.42 -12.98
N SER A 191 41.73 6.52 -13.72
CA SER A 191 40.44 7.17 -13.97
C SER A 191 39.54 6.30 -14.87
N TYR A 192 40.11 5.69 -15.92
CA TYR A 192 39.39 4.76 -16.79
C TYR A 192 38.89 3.52 -16.01
N ASP A 193 39.75 2.90 -15.20
CA ASP A 193 39.41 1.70 -14.42
C ASP A 193 38.30 2.03 -13.39
N THR A 194 38.37 3.21 -12.77
CA THR A 194 37.34 3.71 -11.86
C THR A 194 35.99 3.92 -12.61
N ALA A 195 36.00 4.57 -13.77
CA ALA A 195 34.79 4.78 -14.57
C ALA A 195 34.19 3.46 -15.04
N ARG A 196 35.03 2.49 -15.44
CA ARG A 196 34.60 1.14 -15.80
C ARG A 196 33.91 0.42 -14.63
N ALA A 197 34.48 0.52 -13.43
CA ALA A 197 33.86 -0.04 -12.23
C ALA A 197 32.49 0.60 -11.95
N ASN A 198 32.40 1.94 -12.05
CA ASN A 198 31.14 2.68 -11.85
C ASN A 198 30.07 2.28 -12.87
N ARG A 199 30.45 2.08 -14.15
CA ARG A 199 29.51 1.59 -15.17
C ARG A 199 28.97 0.19 -14.85
N ILE A 200 29.81 -0.72 -14.35
CA ILE A 200 29.37 -2.08 -13.95
C ILE A 200 28.35 -1.98 -12.81
N ILE A 201 28.59 -1.12 -11.83
CA ILE A 201 27.65 -0.87 -10.73
C ILE A 201 26.33 -0.29 -11.27
N ALA A 202 26.40 0.72 -12.16
CA ALA A 202 25.22 1.33 -12.75
C ALA A 202 24.41 0.35 -13.61
N GLN A 203 25.08 -0.59 -14.30
CA GLN A 203 24.38 -1.65 -15.05
C GLN A 203 23.56 -2.54 -14.11
N ARG A 204 24.12 -3.00 -13.00
CA ARG A 204 23.39 -3.76 -12.00
C ARG A 204 22.20 -2.96 -11.42
N GLN A 205 22.36 -1.64 -11.19
CA GLN A 205 21.28 -0.80 -10.71
C GLN A 205 20.08 -0.73 -11.67
N VAL A 206 20.31 -0.80 -12.98
CA VAL A 206 19.23 -0.91 -13.98
C VAL A 206 18.49 -2.25 -13.83
N GLU A 207 19.21 -3.34 -13.68
CA GLU A 207 18.63 -4.67 -13.47
C GLU A 207 17.81 -4.71 -12.17
N ASP A 208 18.38 -4.22 -11.05
CA ASP A 208 17.69 -4.11 -9.75
C ASP A 208 16.39 -3.26 -9.87
N ALA A 209 16.41 -2.16 -10.62
CA ALA A 209 15.25 -1.29 -10.84
C ALA A 209 14.14 -1.98 -11.66
N PHE A 210 14.51 -2.77 -12.69
CA PHE A 210 13.55 -3.58 -13.43
C PHE A 210 12.93 -4.68 -12.54
N GLU A 211 13.73 -5.34 -11.70
CA GLU A 211 13.21 -6.35 -10.76
C GLU A 211 12.22 -5.74 -9.76
N ALA A 212 12.45 -4.51 -9.28
CA ALA A 212 11.48 -3.80 -8.43
C ALA A 212 10.16 -3.53 -9.19
N LEU A 213 10.24 -3.16 -10.49
CA LEU A 213 9.07 -2.96 -11.33
C LEU A 213 8.32 -4.28 -11.59
N ILE A 214 9.05 -5.37 -11.84
CA ILE A 214 8.50 -6.73 -12.02
C ILE A 214 7.80 -7.19 -10.73
N THR A 215 8.40 -6.95 -9.57
CA THR A 215 7.78 -7.28 -8.27
C THR A 215 6.44 -6.57 -8.07
N LEU A 216 6.33 -5.32 -8.50
CA LEU A 216 5.11 -4.53 -8.38
C LEU A 216 3.98 -5.02 -9.30
N THR A 217 4.33 -5.43 -10.54
CA THR A 217 3.36 -5.72 -11.61
C THR A 217 3.23 -7.22 -11.92
N ASN A 218 4.13 -8.05 -11.38
CA ASN A 218 4.28 -9.47 -11.72
C ASN A 218 4.44 -9.72 -13.24
N ARG A 219 5.11 -8.79 -13.96
CA ARG A 219 5.32 -8.85 -15.41
C ARG A 219 6.73 -8.48 -15.79
N GLN A 220 7.28 -9.12 -16.82
CA GLN A 220 8.62 -8.82 -17.29
C GLN A 220 8.62 -7.66 -18.32
N TYR A 221 9.60 -6.78 -18.17
CA TYR A 221 9.81 -5.63 -19.05
C TYR A 221 11.23 -5.65 -19.62
N ASN A 222 11.34 -5.41 -20.92
CA ASN A 222 12.64 -5.26 -21.58
C ASN A 222 13.01 -3.79 -21.82
N SER A 223 12.01 -2.94 -21.96
CA SER A 223 12.20 -1.50 -22.19
C SER A 223 10.96 -0.71 -21.85
N ILE A 224 11.17 0.51 -21.39
CA ILE A 224 10.12 1.48 -21.06
C ILE A 224 10.31 2.78 -21.82
N GLN A 225 9.25 3.57 -21.95
CA GLN A 225 9.31 4.88 -22.61
C GLN A 225 9.97 5.90 -21.67
N GLY A 226 10.84 6.75 -22.20
CA GLY A 226 11.53 7.79 -21.41
C GLY A 226 10.80 9.13 -21.43
N VAL A 227 11.20 10.03 -20.54
CA VAL A 227 10.62 11.38 -20.44
C VAL A 227 11.37 12.37 -21.31
N VAL A 228 10.64 13.10 -22.17
CA VAL A 228 11.23 14.19 -22.98
C VAL A 228 11.78 15.31 -22.09
N HIS A 229 12.86 15.97 -22.56
CA HIS A 229 13.45 17.13 -21.86
C HIS A 229 12.59 18.38 -21.92
N THR A 230 11.54 18.39 -22.76
CA THR A 230 10.58 19.51 -22.90
C THR A 230 9.44 19.47 -21.89
N LEU A 231 9.44 18.51 -20.94
CA LEU A 231 8.49 18.51 -19.83
C LEU A 231 8.55 19.86 -19.11
N PRO A 232 7.42 20.60 -18.95
CA PRO A 232 7.41 21.87 -18.27
C PRO A 232 7.67 21.67 -16.78
N ILE A 233 8.69 22.37 -16.27
CA ILE A 233 9.03 22.41 -14.84
C ILE A 233 8.45 23.68 -14.28
N LEU A 234 7.30 23.57 -13.59
CA LEU A 234 6.50 24.69 -13.10
C LEU A 234 6.21 24.55 -11.60
N PRO A 235 6.08 25.66 -10.87
CA PRO A 235 5.62 25.63 -9.48
C PRO A 235 4.24 24.95 -9.35
N PRO A 236 3.91 24.40 -8.17
CA PRO A 236 2.60 23.78 -7.97
C PRO A 236 1.46 24.82 -8.12
N ALA A 237 0.36 24.40 -8.71
CA ALA A 237 -0.81 25.29 -8.89
C ALA A 237 -1.96 24.86 -7.95
N PRO A 238 -2.43 25.74 -7.05
CA PRO A 238 -1.94 27.08 -6.75
C PRO A 238 -0.58 27.07 -6.04
N ASN A 239 0.25 28.11 -6.23
CA ASN A 239 1.53 28.21 -5.51
C ASN A 239 1.30 28.89 -4.13
N ASP A 240 0.47 28.26 -3.31
CA ASP A 240 0.15 28.66 -1.94
C ASP A 240 0.11 27.44 -1.03
N ALA A 241 1.05 27.35 -0.12
CA ALA A 241 1.16 26.26 0.85
C ALA A 241 -0.09 26.11 1.73
N LYS A 242 -0.78 27.25 2.04
CA LYS A 242 -2.00 27.22 2.85
C LYS A 242 -3.13 26.54 2.09
N ALA A 243 -3.32 26.85 0.81
CA ALA A 243 -4.35 26.22 -0.02
C ALA A 243 -4.17 24.70 -0.12
N TRP A 244 -2.92 24.23 -0.23
CA TRP A 244 -2.59 22.79 -0.22
C TRP A 244 -2.89 22.15 1.13
N VAL A 245 -2.51 22.81 2.25
CA VAL A 245 -2.81 22.30 3.61
C VAL A 245 -4.32 22.26 3.86
N ASP A 246 -5.08 23.28 3.45
CA ASP A 246 -6.53 23.30 3.58
C ASP A 246 -7.20 22.20 2.74
N THR A 247 -6.63 21.86 1.60
CA THR A 247 -7.09 20.73 0.77
C THR A 247 -6.76 19.39 1.43
N ALA A 248 -5.53 19.21 1.90
CA ALA A 248 -5.09 18.01 2.60
C ALA A 248 -5.95 17.75 3.86
N ALA A 249 -6.26 18.79 4.62
CA ALA A 249 -7.10 18.67 5.81
C ALA A 249 -8.53 18.17 5.51
N ARG A 250 -9.01 18.38 4.29
CA ARG A 250 -10.37 17.97 3.86
C ARG A 250 -10.41 16.68 3.06
N GLN A 251 -9.32 16.33 2.35
CA GLN A 251 -9.35 15.28 1.33
C GLN A 251 -8.33 14.16 1.56
N ASN A 252 -7.37 14.34 2.49
CA ASN A 252 -6.42 13.28 2.79
C ASN A 252 -7.13 12.03 3.30
N LEU A 253 -7.01 10.92 2.58
CA LEU A 253 -7.76 9.69 2.83
C LEU A 253 -7.48 9.08 4.21
N ASN A 254 -6.23 9.14 4.68
CA ASN A 254 -5.86 8.63 6.00
C ASN A 254 -6.46 9.49 7.12
N LEU A 255 -6.51 10.82 6.93
CA LEU A 255 -7.14 11.71 7.89
C LEU A 255 -8.65 11.52 7.93
N LEU A 256 -9.31 11.33 6.77
CA LEU A 256 -10.73 11.00 6.70
C LEU A 256 -11.03 9.65 7.36
N ALA A 257 -10.21 8.62 7.14
CA ALA A 257 -10.33 7.34 7.80
C ALA A 257 -10.21 7.49 9.33
N SER A 258 -9.32 8.35 9.82
CA SER A 258 -9.16 8.59 11.25
C SER A 258 -10.37 9.32 11.89
N ASN A 259 -11.12 10.15 11.13
CA ASN A 259 -12.37 10.74 11.60
C ASN A 259 -13.41 9.65 11.86
N TYR A 260 -13.59 8.70 10.94
CA TYR A 260 -14.50 7.58 11.14
C TYR A 260 -14.05 6.64 12.27
N ALA A 261 -12.75 6.55 12.55
CA ALA A 261 -12.27 5.83 13.73
C ALA A 261 -12.73 6.52 15.05
N VAL A 262 -12.74 7.85 15.07
CA VAL A 262 -13.29 8.61 16.21
C VAL A 262 -14.79 8.40 16.34
N ASP A 263 -15.55 8.47 15.23
CA ASP A 263 -17.01 8.23 15.21
C ASP A 263 -17.34 6.82 15.73
N ALA A 264 -16.57 5.80 15.34
CA ALA A 264 -16.73 4.44 15.84
C ALA A 264 -16.45 4.33 17.35
N ALA A 265 -15.42 5.05 17.84
CA ALA A 265 -15.11 5.09 19.26
C ALA A 265 -16.20 5.82 20.08
N GLU A 266 -16.78 6.91 19.57
CA GLU A 266 -17.93 7.58 20.18
C GLU A 266 -19.15 6.65 20.30
N ASP A 267 -19.48 5.93 19.21
CA ASP A 267 -20.58 4.98 19.23
C ASP A 267 -20.29 3.80 20.16
N THR A 268 -19.03 3.40 20.31
CA THR A 268 -18.61 2.41 21.32
C THR A 268 -18.85 2.93 22.75
N VAL A 269 -18.57 4.21 23.02
CA VAL A 269 -18.93 4.81 24.32
C VAL A 269 -20.44 4.77 24.55
N ARG A 270 -21.25 5.11 23.53
CA ARG A 270 -22.73 5.04 23.60
C ARG A 270 -23.19 3.60 23.83
N GLN A 271 -22.57 2.62 23.15
CA GLN A 271 -22.82 1.19 23.36
C GLN A 271 -22.55 0.76 24.80
N ARG A 272 -21.40 1.16 25.37
CA ARG A 272 -21.06 0.82 26.77
C ARG A 272 -22.00 1.48 27.78
N LYS A 273 -22.39 2.74 27.52
CA LYS A 273 -23.44 3.42 28.35
C LYS A 273 -24.79 2.70 28.26
N ALA A 274 -25.15 2.18 27.10
CA ALA A 274 -26.37 1.40 26.92
C ALA A 274 -26.39 0.10 27.72
N GLY A 275 -25.27 -0.36 28.26
CA GLY A 275 -25.20 -1.45 29.23
C GLY A 275 -25.93 -1.16 30.57
N HIS A 276 -26.30 0.10 30.85
CA HIS A 276 -27.18 0.47 31.95
C HIS A 276 -28.67 0.51 31.57
N ALA A 277 -28.99 0.43 30.29
CA ALA A 277 -30.35 0.50 29.78
C ALA A 277 -31.07 -0.86 29.94
N PRO A 278 -32.41 -0.86 30.11
CA PRO A 278 -33.18 -2.10 30.08
C PRO A 278 -33.09 -2.72 28.67
N THR A 279 -33.25 -4.05 28.61
CA THR A 279 -33.35 -4.80 27.36
C THR A 279 -34.68 -5.52 27.30
N LEU A 280 -35.30 -5.59 26.12
CA LEU A 280 -36.57 -6.26 25.88
C LEU A 280 -36.44 -7.21 24.67
N ASP A 281 -36.69 -8.48 24.93
CA ASP A 281 -36.65 -9.53 23.91
C ASP A 281 -37.99 -10.26 23.83
N ALA A 282 -38.46 -10.57 22.64
CA ALA A 282 -39.56 -11.54 22.45
C ALA A 282 -38.96 -12.93 22.28
N ILE A 283 -39.49 -13.89 23.00
CA ILE A 283 -39.04 -15.28 22.99
C ILE A 283 -40.20 -16.20 22.63
N ALA A 284 -39.99 -17.08 21.69
CA ALA A 284 -40.83 -18.21 21.42
C ALA A 284 -40.03 -19.50 21.51
N GLN A 285 -40.45 -20.41 22.37
CA GLN A 285 -39.76 -21.68 22.60
C GLN A 285 -40.68 -22.85 22.42
N TYR A 286 -40.23 -23.85 21.67
CA TYR A 286 -40.83 -25.16 21.54
C TYR A 286 -39.87 -26.19 22.15
N ARG A 287 -40.40 -27.00 23.09
CA ARG A 287 -39.65 -28.11 23.69
C ARG A 287 -40.49 -29.36 23.62
N LYS A 288 -39.90 -30.49 23.19
CA LYS A 288 -40.52 -31.81 23.18
C LYS A 288 -39.54 -32.81 23.74
N GLY A 289 -40.01 -33.63 24.65
CA GLY A 289 -39.18 -34.68 25.23
C GLY A 289 -39.93 -35.50 26.25
N ASP A 290 -39.24 -36.44 26.87
CA ASP A 290 -39.82 -37.19 27.96
C ASP A 290 -40.09 -36.29 29.18
N ASN A 291 -41.06 -36.70 30.05
CA ASN A 291 -41.47 -35.93 31.20
C ASN A 291 -40.32 -35.58 32.15
N ASP A 292 -39.38 -36.49 32.34
CA ASP A 292 -38.24 -36.27 33.23
C ASP A 292 -37.24 -35.24 32.64
N GLY A 293 -37.03 -35.28 31.33
CA GLY A 293 -36.18 -34.33 30.64
C GLY A 293 -36.74 -32.91 30.59
N LEU A 294 -38.06 -32.75 30.61
CA LEU A 294 -38.75 -31.45 30.68
C LEU A 294 -38.96 -30.91 32.10
N GLY A 295 -38.57 -31.68 33.12
CA GLY A 295 -38.66 -31.25 34.52
C GLY A 295 -40.04 -31.43 35.17
N PHE A 296 -40.95 -32.21 34.56
CA PHE A 296 -42.20 -32.61 35.18
C PHE A 296 -41.95 -33.77 36.15
N THR A 297 -41.47 -33.45 37.31
CA THR A 297 -41.22 -34.43 38.38
C THR A 297 -42.51 -34.91 39.02
N ASN A 298 -42.62 -36.23 39.24
CA ASN A 298 -43.65 -36.84 40.06
C ASN A 298 -43.21 -36.88 41.53
N PRO A 299 -44.11 -36.73 42.47
CA PRO A 299 -45.45 -37.27 42.49
C PRO A 299 -46.60 -36.25 42.43
N SER A 300 -47.64 -36.55 41.64
CA SER A 300 -48.95 -35.97 41.84
C SER A 300 -49.44 -36.32 43.26
N PRO A 301 -50.13 -35.39 43.97
CA PRO A 301 -50.80 -35.69 45.22
C PRO A 301 -51.84 -36.79 45.11
N THR A 302 -52.27 -37.13 43.90
CA THR A 302 -53.24 -38.17 43.60
C THR A 302 -52.60 -39.52 43.23
N GLY A 303 -51.23 -39.65 43.28
CA GLY A 303 -50.52 -40.89 42.98
C GLY A 303 -50.49 -41.28 41.49
N GLN A 304 -51.00 -40.45 40.59
CA GLN A 304 -50.92 -40.70 39.13
C GLN A 304 -49.49 -40.41 38.64
N ARG A 305 -48.86 -41.34 37.95
CA ARG A 305 -47.59 -41.15 37.27
C ARG A 305 -47.86 -40.57 35.88
N TYR A 306 -47.28 -39.42 35.61
CA TYR A 306 -47.22 -38.90 34.23
C TYR A 306 -46.11 -39.66 33.49
N GLY A 307 -46.46 -40.38 32.42
CA GLY A 307 -45.52 -41.11 31.57
C GLY A 307 -45.67 -40.64 30.14
N GLY A 308 -44.59 -40.87 29.31
CA GLY A 308 -44.59 -40.54 27.91
C GLY A 308 -43.97 -39.19 27.60
N ASP A 309 -44.06 -38.79 26.32
CA ASP A 309 -43.54 -37.51 25.83
C ASP A 309 -44.45 -36.34 26.20
N ALA A 310 -43.83 -35.19 26.53
CA ALA A 310 -44.53 -33.94 26.74
C ALA A 310 -44.08 -32.90 25.71
N GLU A 311 -44.98 -32.01 25.37
CA GLU A 311 -44.74 -30.85 24.53
C GLU A 311 -45.00 -29.57 25.33
N GLN A 312 -44.04 -28.64 25.24
CA GLN A 312 -44.15 -27.32 25.89
C GLN A 312 -43.97 -26.24 24.84
N ARG A 313 -44.85 -25.30 24.73
CA ARG A 313 -44.80 -24.11 23.87
C ARG A 313 -44.89 -22.89 24.76
N THR A 314 -43.84 -22.04 24.66
CA THR A 314 -43.76 -20.81 25.45
C THR A 314 -43.61 -19.63 24.51
N ILE A 315 -44.42 -18.62 24.65
CA ILE A 315 -44.31 -17.33 23.98
C ILE A 315 -44.38 -16.27 25.03
N GLY A 316 -43.41 -15.35 25.02
CA GLY A 316 -43.30 -14.32 26.03
C GLY A 316 -42.44 -13.16 25.64
N LEU A 317 -42.48 -12.12 26.48
CA LEU A 317 -41.57 -10.98 26.48
C LEU A 317 -40.69 -11.06 27.69
N GLN A 318 -39.40 -10.93 27.49
CA GLN A 318 -38.40 -10.91 28.55
C GLN A 318 -37.85 -9.50 28.70
N LEU A 319 -38.16 -8.81 29.80
CA LEU A 319 -37.56 -7.54 30.17
C LEU A 319 -36.43 -7.80 31.20
N SER A 320 -35.23 -7.31 30.87
CA SER A 320 -34.08 -7.37 31.80
C SER A 320 -33.61 -5.95 32.13
N ILE A 321 -33.53 -5.61 33.39
CA ILE A 321 -33.10 -4.30 33.88
C ILE A 321 -31.88 -4.49 34.78
N PRO A 322 -30.68 -4.11 34.35
CA PRO A 322 -29.49 -4.22 35.19
C PRO A 322 -29.48 -3.13 36.27
N ILE A 323 -29.74 -3.50 37.50
CA ILE A 323 -29.79 -2.54 38.64
C ILE A 323 -28.39 -2.29 39.20
N TYR A 324 -27.61 -3.33 39.39
CA TYR A 324 -26.24 -3.25 39.88
C TYR A 324 -25.39 -4.42 39.41
N SER A 325 -24.25 -4.11 38.81
CA SER A 325 -23.32 -5.10 38.24
C SER A 325 -21.92 -5.04 38.90
N GLY A 326 -21.84 -4.71 40.17
CA GLY A 326 -20.56 -4.63 40.89
C GLY A 326 -19.63 -3.53 40.38
N GLY A 327 -20.14 -2.52 39.68
CA GLY A 327 -19.33 -1.44 39.06
C GLY A 327 -18.75 -1.77 37.70
N LEU A 328 -18.99 -2.99 37.13
CA LEU A 328 -18.44 -3.42 35.84
C LEU A 328 -18.82 -2.47 34.71
N THR A 329 -20.11 -2.18 34.53
CA THR A 329 -20.59 -1.32 33.43
C THR A 329 -20.00 0.09 33.52
N SER A 330 -19.96 0.67 34.75
CA SER A 330 -19.35 1.98 34.96
C SER A 330 -17.84 2.00 34.67
N SER A 331 -17.12 0.91 34.94
CA SER A 331 -15.70 0.75 34.58
C SER A 331 -15.51 0.64 33.10
N GLN A 332 -16.33 -0.14 32.39
CA GLN A 332 -16.31 -0.25 30.93
C GLN A 332 -16.62 1.08 30.22
N VAL A 333 -17.51 1.88 30.79
CA VAL A 333 -17.79 3.24 30.29
C VAL A 333 -16.56 4.13 30.45
N ARG A 334 -15.89 4.13 31.62
CA ARG A 334 -14.65 4.92 31.81
C ARG A 334 -13.52 4.45 30.87
N GLU A 335 -13.36 3.15 30.70
CA GLU A 335 -12.42 2.56 29.73
C GLU A 335 -12.68 3.08 28.33
N SER A 336 -13.92 3.01 27.85
CA SER A 336 -14.28 3.44 26.50
C SER A 336 -14.08 4.95 26.29
N TYR A 337 -14.25 5.77 27.33
CA TYR A 337 -13.88 7.20 27.25
C TYR A 337 -12.38 7.41 27.13
N SER A 338 -11.56 6.64 27.83
CA SER A 338 -10.11 6.72 27.68
C SER A 338 -9.65 6.28 26.28
N GLN A 339 -10.28 5.26 25.73
CA GLN A 339 -10.04 4.80 24.35
C GLN A 339 -10.48 5.86 23.31
N LEU A 340 -11.63 6.52 23.51
CA LEU A 340 -12.06 7.65 22.68
C LEU A 340 -11.01 8.77 22.69
N THR A 341 -10.60 9.21 23.90
CA THR A 341 -9.57 10.24 24.03
C THR A 341 -8.27 9.84 23.34
N GLN A 342 -7.85 8.57 23.46
CA GLN A 342 -6.68 8.05 22.74
C GLN A 342 -6.85 8.20 21.22
N THR A 343 -7.99 7.81 20.67
CA THR A 343 -8.26 7.88 19.21
C THR A 343 -8.30 9.33 18.73
N GLU A 344 -8.90 10.25 19.52
CA GLU A 344 -8.91 11.69 19.22
C GLU A 344 -7.48 12.26 19.16
N GLN A 345 -6.62 11.89 20.11
CA GLN A 345 -5.23 12.34 20.13
C GLN A 345 -4.41 11.74 18.97
N GLN A 346 -4.67 10.49 18.60
CA GLN A 346 -4.06 9.88 17.41
C GLN A 346 -4.46 10.60 16.12
N ARG A 347 -5.76 10.94 15.97
CA ARG A 347 -6.24 11.77 14.85
C ARG A 347 -5.56 13.14 14.81
N GLU A 348 -5.46 13.82 15.96
CA GLU A 348 -4.78 15.12 16.03
C GLU A 348 -3.30 15.02 15.68
N GLY A 349 -2.61 13.97 16.15
CA GLY A 349 -1.23 13.68 15.75
C GLY A 349 -1.09 13.49 14.25
N LEU A 350 -1.96 12.67 13.64
CA LEU A 350 -1.99 12.46 12.20
C LEU A 350 -2.28 13.76 11.43
N ARG A 351 -3.23 14.59 11.92
CA ARG A 351 -3.53 15.89 11.31
C ARG A 351 -2.30 16.80 11.26
N ARG A 352 -1.55 16.86 12.35
CA ARG A 352 -0.30 17.66 12.41
C ARG A 352 0.74 17.13 11.42
N GLN A 353 0.89 15.80 11.34
CA GLN A 353 1.80 15.16 10.41
C GLN A 353 1.42 15.42 8.95
N VAL A 354 0.14 15.35 8.60
CA VAL A 354 -0.37 15.67 7.25
C VAL A 354 -0.07 17.14 6.89
N VAL A 355 -0.30 18.06 7.83
CA VAL A 355 0.00 19.50 7.63
C VAL A 355 1.49 19.72 7.41
N GLU A 356 2.33 19.13 8.24
CA GLU A 356 3.79 19.23 8.13
C GLU A 356 4.29 18.66 6.80
N ASN A 357 3.87 17.43 6.46
CA ASN A 357 4.27 16.75 5.24
C ASN A 357 3.85 17.54 3.98
N THR A 358 2.61 18.04 3.95
CA THR A 358 2.11 18.87 2.83
C THR A 358 2.93 20.14 2.66
N ARG A 359 3.29 20.83 3.76
CA ARG A 359 4.15 22.03 3.69
C ARG A 359 5.56 21.69 3.22
N ASN A 360 6.11 20.57 3.67
CA ASN A 360 7.44 20.13 3.26
C ASN A 360 7.47 19.81 1.77
N LEU A 361 6.49 19.05 1.27
CA LEU A 361 6.37 18.69 -0.15
C LEU A 361 6.11 19.92 -1.03
N HIS A 362 5.27 20.87 -0.59
CA HIS A 362 5.09 22.12 -1.34
C HIS A 362 6.41 22.90 -1.48
N ARG A 363 7.24 22.95 -0.40
CA ARG A 363 8.55 23.59 -0.46
C ARG A 363 9.52 22.79 -1.34
N ALA A 364 9.51 21.46 -1.25
CA ALA A 364 10.34 20.59 -2.07
C ALA A 364 10.08 20.85 -3.56
N VAL A 365 8.84 20.81 -4.02
CA VAL A 365 8.49 21.07 -5.42
C VAL A 365 8.97 22.46 -5.89
N ASN A 366 8.81 23.51 -5.08
CA ASN A 366 9.34 24.85 -5.43
C ASN A 366 10.86 24.84 -5.52
N THR A 367 11.55 24.19 -4.58
CA THR A 367 13.01 24.05 -4.61
C THR A 367 13.46 23.24 -5.84
N ASP A 368 12.76 22.17 -6.20
CA ASP A 368 13.07 21.36 -7.38
C ASP A 368 13.00 22.15 -8.67
N VAL A 369 12.02 23.06 -8.81
CA VAL A 369 11.94 23.97 -9.97
C VAL A 369 13.21 24.79 -10.13
N GLU A 370 13.68 25.41 -9.04
CA GLU A 370 14.92 26.20 -9.03
C GLU A 370 16.15 25.29 -9.24
N GLN A 371 16.15 24.12 -8.60
CA GLN A 371 17.27 23.18 -8.68
C GLN A 371 17.47 22.64 -10.09
N VAL A 372 16.40 22.24 -10.81
CA VAL A 372 16.51 21.78 -12.20
C VAL A 372 17.12 22.85 -13.09
N GLN A 373 16.73 24.11 -12.93
CA GLN A 373 17.32 25.23 -13.70
C GLN A 373 18.81 25.44 -13.36
N ALA A 374 19.14 25.43 -12.07
CA ALA A 374 20.54 25.59 -11.63
C ALA A 374 21.43 24.43 -12.07
N ARG A 375 20.92 23.18 -12.02
CA ARG A 375 21.65 21.99 -12.47
C ARG A 375 21.86 22.01 -14.00
N ARG A 376 20.87 22.49 -14.77
CA ARG A 376 21.03 22.70 -16.22
C ARG A 376 22.14 23.70 -16.54
N GLN A 377 22.19 24.83 -15.82
CA GLN A 377 23.26 25.81 -15.96
C GLN A 377 24.63 25.23 -15.57
N SER A 378 24.68 24.38 -14.54
CA SER A 378 25.90 23.70 -14.12
C SER A 378 26.50 22.81 -15.23
N ILE A 379 25.66 22.12 -16.02
CA ILE A 379 26.15 21.34 -17.17
C ILE A 379 26.86 22.27 -18.16
N ILE A 380 26.25 23.41 -18.53
CA ILE A 380 26.82 24.38 -19.48
C ILE A 380 28.17 24.91 -18.99
N SER A 381 28.23 25.27 -17.70
CA SER A 381 29.48 25.78 -17.08
C SER A 381 30.58 24.71 -17.02
N ASN A 382 30.22 23.47 -16.65
CA ASN A 382 31.17 22.36 -16.59
C ASN A 382 31.65 21.93 -17.98
N GLN A 383 30.79 22.00 -19.02
CA GLN A 383 31.21 21.77 -20.39
C GLN A 383 32.28 22.81 -20.83
N SER A 384 32.00 24.09 -20.55
CA SER A 384 32.95 25.15 -20.86
C SER A 384 34.30 24.98 -20.09
N ALA A 385 34.23 24.47 -18.86
CA ALA A 385 35.45 24.18 -18.06
C ALA A 385 36.24 23.02 -18.68
N VAL A 386 35.59 21.97 -19.15
CA VAL A 386 36.22 20.85 -19.87
C VAL A 386 36.94 21.38 -21.12
N ASP A 387 36.25 22.17 -21.95
CA ASP A 387 36.82 22.73 -23.19
C ASP A 387 38.06 23.59 -22.92
N ALA A 388 37.98 24.49 -21.93
CA ALA A 388 39.08 25.34 -21.55
C ALA A 388 40.28 24.57 -20.97
N THR A 389 40.00 23.52 -20.17
CA THR A 389 41.02 22.71 -19.52
C THR A 389 41.72 21.78 -20.55
N GLU A 390 40.98 21.23 -21.50
CA GLU A 390 41.56 20.46 -22.63
C GLU A 390 42.50 21.32 -23.48
N ILE A 391 42.09 22.55 -23.84
CA ILE A 391 42.97 23.49 -24.59
C ILE A 391 44.17 23.81 -23.73
N GLY A 392 44.00 24.11 -22.46
CA GLY A 392 45.15 24.39 -21.51
C GLY A 392 46.14 23.24 -21.42
N TYR A 393 45.63 21.99 -21.43
CA TYR A 393 46.49 20.80 -21.43
C TYR A 393 47.25 20.65 -22.78
N GLN A 394 46.58 20.91 -23.90
CA GLN A 394 47.25 20.87 -25.22
C GLN A 394 48.40 21.86 -25.37
N VAL A 395 48.26 23.07 -24.78
CA VAL A 395 49.30 24.10 -24.83
C VAL A 395 50.28 24.03 -23.65
N GLY A 396 50.13 23.02 -22.73
CA GLY A 396 51.04 22.76 -21.62
C GLY A 396 50.86 23.65 -20.38
N THR A 397 49.74 24.43 -20.29
CA THR A 397 49.43 25.27 -19.14
C THR A 397 48.62 24.58 -18.06
N ARG A 398 48.08 23.41 -18.34
CA ARG A 398 47.31 22.54 -17.44
C ARG A 398 47.86 21.12 -17.49
N ASN A 399 47.63 20.36 -16.42
CA ASN A 399 48.03 18.96 -16.33
C ASN A 399 46.87 18.04 -16.69
N ILE A 400 47.13 16.74 -16.84
CA ILE A 400 46.15 15.73 -17.19
C ILE A 400 45.08 15.56 -16.12
N VAL A 401 45.44 15.73 -14.83
CA VAL A 401 44.51 15.59 -13.69
C VAL A 401 43.42 16.64 -13.77
N ASP A 402 43.75 17.87 -14.16
CA ASP A 402 42.77 18.96 -14.32
C ASP A 402 41.74 18.59 -15.40
N VAL A 403 42.13 17.94 -16.50
CA VAL A 403 41.24 17.47 -17.57
C VAL A 403 40.32 16.36 -17.06
N LEU A 404 40.90 15.35 -16.39
CA LEU A 404 40.14 14.20 -15.87
C LEU A 404 39.12 14.64 -14.81
N ASP A 405 39.47 15.59 -13.93
CA ASP A 405 38.56 16.13 -12.93
C ASP A 405 37.45 16.98 -13.54
N ALA A 406 37.76 17.83 -14.53
CA ALA A 406 36.74 18.60 -15.25
C ALA A 406 35.75 17.68 -15.99
N GLN A 407 36.23 16.62 -16.64
CA GLN A 407 35.38 15.63 -17.27
C GLN A 407 34.50 14.89 -16.25
N ARG A 408 35.06 14.46 -15.13
CA ARG A 408 34.26 13.80 -14.06
C ARG A 408 33.17 14.74 -13.53
N GLN A 409 33.47 16.01 -13.32
CA GLN A 409 32.51 17.00 -12.84
C GLN A 409 31.37 17.25 -13.86
N LEU A 410 31.70 17.25 -15.15
CA LEU A 410 30.68 17.35 -16.20
C LEU A 410 29.69 16.19 -16.13
N TYR A 411 30.15 14.93 -16.14
CA TYR A 411 29.28 13.78 -16.08
C TYR A 411 28.49 13.69 -14.76
N THR A 412 29.08 14.14 -13.67
CA THR A 412 28.35 14.29 -12.39
C THR A 412 27.23 15.31 -12.51
N SER A 413 27.46 16.48 -13.10
CA SER A 413 26.42 17.50 -13.29
C SER A 413 25.28 17.03 -14.21
N VAL A 414 25.58 16.17 -15.20
CA VAL A 414 24.55 15.54 -16.05
C VAL A 414 23.67 14.59 -15.24
N ARG A 415 24.29 13.72 -14.44
CA ARG A 415 23.53 12.82 -13.54
C ARG A 415 22.65 13.60 -12.56
N ASP A 416 23.21 14.63 -11.94
CA ASP A 416 22.48 15.48 -10.99
C ASP A 416 21.30 16.21 -11.62
N TYR A 417 21.42 16.68 -12.87
CA TYR A 417 20.32 17.29 -13.60
C TYR A 417 19.19 16.30 -13.88
N ASN A 418 19.51 15.11 -14.35
CA ASN A 418 18.50 14.08 -14.61
C ASN A 418 17.80 13.64 -13.30
N ASN A 419 18.56 13.47 -12.24
CA ASN A 419 18.00 13.14 -10.92
C ASN A 419 17.02 14.24 -10.45
N ALA A 420 17.40 15.51 -10.52
CA ALA A 420 16.55 16.62 -10.13
C ALA A 420 15.24 16.68 -10.92
N ARG A 421 15.24 16.31 -12.21
CA ARG A 421 14.02 16.22 -13.02
C ARG A 421 13.08 15.10 -12.52
N TYR A 422 13.61 13.93 -12.20
CA TYR A 422 12.79 12.84 -11.66
C TYR A 422 12.31 13.14 -10.26
N ASP A 423 13.12 13.79 -9.43
CA ASP A 423 12.71 14.23 -8.08
C ASP A 423 11.55 15.21 -8.16
N TYR A 424 11.61 16.21 -9.06
CA TYR A 424 10.50 17.14 -9.33
C TYR A 424 9.19 16.42 -9.70
N ILE A 425 9.25 15.42 -10.61
CA ILE A 425 8.07 14.67 -11.02
C ILE A 425 7.49 13.90 -9.82
N LEU A 426 8.32 13.20 -9.08
CA LEU A 426 7.88 12.40 -7.94
C LEU A 426 7.36 13.25 -6.78
N ASP A 427 8.01 14.37 -6.46
CA ASP A 427 7.57 15.25 -5.37
C ASP A 427 6.27 15.97 -5.71
N ASN A 428 5.99 16.25 -7.00
CA ASN A 428 4.69 16.72 -7.45
C ASN A 428 3.58 15.67 -7.21
N LEU A 429 3.85 14.40 -7.53
CA LEU A 429 2.90 13.31 -7.26
C LEU A 429 2.71 13.08 -5.75
N ARG A 430 3.78 13.14 -4.98
CA ARG A 430 3.74 13.04 -3.50
C ARG A 430 2.95 14.18 -2.87
N LEU A 431 3.08 15.41 -3.39
CA LEU A 431 2.29 16.55 -2.95
C LEU A 431 0.80 16.33 -3.20
N LYS A 432 0.43 15.83 -4.39
CA LYS A 432 -0.96 15.49 -4.71
C LYS A 432 -1.49 14.35 -3.83
N GLN A 433 -0.68 13.34 -3.55
CA GLN A 433 -1.05 12.27 -2.62
C GLN A 433 -1.26 12.80 -1.20
N ALA A 434 -0.35 13.63 -0.69
CA ALA A 434 -0.49 14.24 0.64
C ALA A 434 -1.75 15.10 0.74
N ALA A 435 -2.13 15.78 -0.35
CA ALA A 435 -3.37 16.54 -0.46
C ALA A 435 -4.62 15.65 -0.65
N GLY A 436 -4.48 14.34 -0.92
CA GLY A 436 -5.57 13.43 -1.22
C GLY A 436 -6.16 13.58 -2.63
N THR A 437 -5.46 14.28 -3.53
CA THR A 437 -5.95 14.61 -4.89
C THR A 437 -5.27 13.79 -5.99
N LEU A 438 -4.29 12.92 -5.64
CA LEU A 438 -3.61 12.08 -6.62
C LEU A 438 -4.59 11.08 -7.25
N SER A 439 -4.60 11.05 -8.59
CA SER A 439 -5.51 10.21 -9.36
C SER A 439 -4.78 9.55 -10.58
N PRO A 440 -5.38 8.53 -11.23
CA PRO A 440 -4.80 7.94 -12.44
C PRO A 440 -4.66 8.93 -13.60
N GLU A 441 -5.47 9.99 -13.64
CA GLU A 441 -5.40 11.06 -14.64
C GLU A 441 -4.07 11.81 -14.58
N ASP A 442 -3.44 11.87 -13.41
CA ASP A 442 -2.12 12.47 -13.24
C ASP A 442 -1.04 11.68 -13.98
N LEU A 443 -1.14 10.34 -13.96
CA LEU A 443 -0.25 9.49 -14.75
C LEU A 443 -0.49 9.65 -16.25
N GLN A 444 -1.76 9.78 -16.68
CA GLN A 444 -2.11 10.05 -18.07
C GLN A 444 -1.56 11.40 -18.55
N ALA A 445 -1.62 12.43 -17.69
CA ALA A 445 -1.04 13.74 -18.01
C ALA A 445 0.49 13.65 -18.18
N LEU A 446 1.18 12.87 -17.35
CA LEU A 446 2.63 12.62 -17.49
C LEU A 446 2.95 11.79 -18.72
N SER A 447 2.11 10.82 -19.10
CA SER A 447 2.33 9.97 -20.27
C SER A 447 2.38 10.76 -21.59
N ARG A 448 1.78 11.95 -21.65
CA ARG A 448 1.89 12.84 -22.83
C ARG A 448 3.30 13.34 -23.09
N TYR A 449 4.15 13.31 -22.07
CA TYR A 449 5.55 13.70 -22.12
C TYR A 449 6.50 12.50 -22.21
N LEU A 450 5.97 11.30 -22.48
CA LEU A 450 6.77 10.11 -22.71
C LEU A 450 7.13 9.99 -24.20
N LYS A 451 8.34 9.52 -24.48
CA LYS A 451 8.90 9.30 -25.81
C LYS A 451 8.95 7.79 -26.11
N PRO A 452 8.14 7.27 -27.04
CA PRO A 452 8.11 5.82 -27.35
C PRO A 452 9.44 5.27 -27.87
N ASP A 453 10.20 6.07 -28.60
CA ASP A 453 11.51 5.71 -29.17
C ASP A 453 12.70 6.17 -28.33
N TYR A 454 12.48 6.46 -27.05
CA TYR A 454 13.52 6.88 -26.11
C TYR A 454 14.71 5.92 -26.11
N ASN A 455 15.90 6.48 -26.31
CA ASN A 455 17.15 5.73 -26.23
C ASN A 455 18.05 6.36 -25.17
N PRO A 456 18.23 5.71 -24.00
CA PRO A 456 19.03 6.28 -22.92
C PRO A 456 20.42 6.74 -23.35
N ASP A 457 21.12 5.98 -24.20
CA ASP A 457 22.48 6.30 -24.64
C ASP A 457 22.57 7.56 -25.53
N LYS A 458 21.42 8.03 -26.08
CA LYS A 458 21.35 9.23 -26.93
C LYS A 458 20.56 10.38 -26.29
N ASP A 459 19.53 10.04 -25.54
CA ASP A 459 18.53 10.99 -25.04
C ASP A 459 18.76 11.39 -23.56
N PHE A 460 19.84 10.92 -22.91
CA PHE A 460 20.15 11.29 -21.50
C PHE A 460 20.58 12.75 -21.33
N LEU A 461 20.94 13.43 -22.42
CA LEU A 461 21.27 14.85 -22.44
C LEU A 461 20.16 15.66 -23.09
N PRO A 462 19.91 16.92 -22.66
CA PRO A 462 19.07 17.86 -23.40
C PRO A 462 19.52 18.01 -24.86
N PRO A 463 18.58 18.07 -25.82
CA PRO A 463 18.91 18.07 -27.25
C PRO A 463 19.84 19.23 -27.68
N ASP A 464 19.70 20.40 -27.05
CA ASP A 464 20.55 21.57 -27.29
C ASP A 464 22.00 21.34 -26.83
N LEU A 465 22.17 20.68 -25.67
CA LEU A 465 23.51 20.33 -25.16
C LEU A 465 24.12 19.16 -25.93
N ALA A 466 23.31 18.19 -26.34
CA ALA A 466 23.76 17.08 -27.18
C ALA A 466 24.20 17.56 -28.54
N GLN A 467 23.51 18.53 -29.15
CA GLN A 467 23.90 19.12 -30.43
C GLN A 467 25.18 19.95 -30.31
N ALA A 468 25.34 20.74 -29.25
CA ALA A 468 26.55 21.48 -28.97
C ALA A 468 27.76 20.53 -28.82
N ALA A 469 27.65 19.45 -28.09
CA ALA A 469 28.68 18.43 -27.95
C ALA A 469 29.02 17.74 -29.27
N ALA A 470 28.02 17.44 -30.11
CA ALA A 470 28.22 16.83 -31.45
C ALA A 470 28.87 17.80 -32.47
N GLN A 471 28.55 19.10 -32.37
CA GLN A 471 29.18 20.13 -33.25
C GLN A 471 30.64 20.35 -32.88
N GLN A 472 31.01 20.33 -31.61
CA GLN A 472 32.40 20.41 -31.16
C GLN A 472 33.24 19.23 -31.62
N LEU A 473 32.66 18.00 -31.63
CA LEU A 473 33.32 16.82 -32.18
C LEU A 473 33.56 16.93 -33.71
N ARG A 474 32.70 17.65 -34.45
CA ARG A 474 32.82 17.85 -35.88
C ARG A 474 33.73 19.03 -36.26
N SER A 475 33.85 20.02 -35.40
CA SER A 475 34.67 21.21 -35.63
C SER A 475 36.17 21.03 -35.27
N ARG A 476 36.53 19.90 -34.67
CA ARG A 476 37.94 19.52 -34.50
C ARG A 476 38.50 19.13 -35.86
N PRO A 477 39.47 19.90 -36.46
CA PRO A 477 40.06 19.53 -37.74
C PRO A 477 40.73 18.18 -37.55
N GLY A 478 40.48 17.29 -38.53
CA GLY A 478 41.02 15.94 -38.53
C GLY A 478 42.52 15.92 -38.32
N GLN A 479 42.92 15.12 -37.33
CA GLN A 479 44.24 14.50 -37.30
C GLN A 479 44.09 13.08 -37.88
#